data_eb6780d84c8a4f2bdc5b1281a8026318
#
_entry.id   eb6780d84c8a4f2bdc5b1281a8026318
#
_cell.length_a   1.000
_cell.length_b   1.000
_cell.length_c   1.000
_cell.angle_alpha   90.00
_cell.angle_beta   90.00
_cell.angle_gamma   90.00
#
_symmetry.space_group_name_H-M   'P 1'
#
loop_
_entity.id
_entity.type
_entity.pdbx_description
1 polymer ?
#
loop_
_entity_poly.entity_id
_entity_poly.type
_entity_poly.pdbx_seq_one_letter_code
_entity_poly.pdbx_strand_id
1 'polypeptide(L)'
;MSHATKEFLTALEETCARRRDEILGSADEITIIGQTYYVSNDGDDGNDGLSPERPWRTLRRVSEAPLSEGDGVRFRRGDLFRGGVDTKPGVTYAAYGEGDKPKFYGWDKNLADPSLWELWDKEHRIWHLTEPILDCGTLVFEGGQAHSRKLIPSYRDGGFVCRDDEGRPFHPSAEMTRDLDMVCIIDGRLTSHPSKGENFPIPIMDGESLGDLYLRCDRGNPGEVFGDIEALPRRRIFAVGGNNNVTVDNLCIKYTGEHAIAGGGGCLRGLRVTNCEIGWIGGAIQHYFGTDPNYPEGGRGTVTRYGNGVEIYGGCDGYTVENCYVYQVYDAAMTHQINTCGGFFGLRNIRYRRNLVEYCVYSIEYFLDKTQGDTRSFMENCEISGNILRFSGYGWGQQRHNTHTPAHIKGWSFENTARNFRIRGNLFDRAAYRMIHLVAREEESCPVMEDNVYVQRLGLPLGQYGANAEAEPPILVFDEGAEETLRAIVGEINPTVYGVE
;
A
#
# COMPACT_ATOMS: atom_id res chain seq x y z
N MET A 1 -11.12 -8.59 -30.81
CA MET A 1 -10.18 -7.59 -30.23
C MET A 1 -9.96 -6.49 -31.25
N SER A 2 -9.97 -5.24 -30.79
CA SER A 2 -9.65 -4.08 -31.62
C SER A 2 -8.25 -3.58 -31.30
N HIS A 3 -7.51 -3.07 -32.30
CA HIS A 3 -6.27 -2.35 -32.02
C HIS A 3 -6.62 -0.97 -31.42
N ALA A 4 -5.95 -0.61 -30.33
CA ALA A 4 -6.09 0.72 -29.74
C ALA A 4 -5.50 1.78 -30.69
N THR A 5 -6.32 2.67 -31.18
CA THR A 5 -5.83 3.78 -32.00
C THR A 5 -5.17 4.85 -31.13
N LYS A 6 -4.37 5.73 -31.76
CA LYS A 6 -3.76 6.85 -31.05
C LYS A 6 -4.82 7.78 -30.44
N GLU A 7 -5.91 7.99 -31.14
CA GLU A 7 -7.05 8.80 -30.67
C GLU A 7 -7.70 8.17 -29.45
N PHE A 8 -7.88 6.84 -29.43
CA PHE A 8 -8.39 6.11 -28.27
C PHE A 8 -7.46 6.27 -27.06
N LEU A 9 -6.16 6.08 -27.24
CA LEU A 9 -5.18 6.22 -26.16
C LEU A 9 -5.12 7.66 -25.61
N THR A 10 -5.22 8.66 -26.50
CA THR A 10 -5.29 10.07 -26.08
C THR A 10 -6.55 10.32 -25.24
N ALA A 11 -7.72 9.88 -25.69
CA ALA A 11 -8.97 10.04 -24.94
C ALA A 11 -8.95 9.29 -23.60
N LEU A 12 -8.23 8.16 -23.52
CA LEU A 12 -8.01 7.41 -22.29
C LEU A 12 -7.17 8.23 -21.30
N GLU A 13 -6.04 8.82 -21.74
CA GLU A 13 -5.20 9.68 -20.89
C GLU A 13 -5.99 10.91 -20.40
N GLU A 14 -6.77 11.57 -21.25
CA GLU A 14 -7.63 12.69 -20.87
C GLU A 14 -8.69 12.26 -19.83
N THR A 15 -9.25 11.07 -19.96
CA THR A 15 -10.21 10.52 -19.02
C THR A 15 -9.56 10.27 -17.66
N CYS A 16 -8.35 9.73 -17.64
CA CYS A 16 -7.58 9.51 -16.41
C CYS A 16 -7.19 10.83 -15.73
N ALA A 17 -6.72 11.82 -16.52
CA ALA A 17 -6.39 13.14 -16.00
C ALA A 17 -7.62 13.82 -15.38
N ARG A 18 -8.74 13.86 -16.09
CA ARG A 18 -10.00 14.39 -15.55
C ARG A 18 -10.42 13.68 -14.26
N ARG A 19 -10.33 12.34 -14.22
CA ARG A 19 -10.67 11.57 -13.02
C ARG A 19 -9.77 11.94 -11.84
N ARG A 20 -8.48 12.11 -12.07
CA ARG A 20 -7.53 12.55 -11.05
C ARG A 20 -7.90 13.94 -10.52
N ASP A 21 -8.17 14.88 -11.42
CA ASP A 21 -8.54 16.26 -11.07
C ASP A 21 -9.85 16.30 -10.26
N GLU A 22 -10.85 15.51 -10.64
CA GLU A 22 -12.10 15.35 -9.90
C GLU A 22 -11.87 14.86 -8.46
N ILE A 23 -11.00 13.86 -8.28
CA ILE A 23 -10.66 13.33 -6.95
C ILE A 23 -9.87 14.35 -6.14
N LEU A 24 -8.86 14.98 -6.72
CA LEU A 24 -8.03 15.96 -6.02
C LEU A 24 -8.83 17.20 -5.64
N GLY A 25 -9.78 17.63 -6.49
CA GLY A 25 -10.66 18.77 -6.26
C GLY A 25 -11.94 18.46 -5.50
N SER A 26 -12.09 17.27 -4.89
CA SER A 26 -13.33 16.89 -4.19
C SER A 26 -13.69 17.88 -3.07
N ALA A 27 -14.99 18.20 -2.97
CA ALA A 27 -15.53 19.04 -1.91
C ALA A 27 -15.66 18.32 -0.56
N ASP A 28 -15.74 19.08 0.51
CA ASP A 28 -15.88 18.57 1.90
C ASP A 28 -17.35 18.40 2.26
N GLU A 29 -18.01 17.39 1.68
CA GLU A 29 -19.45 17.19 1.80
C GLU A 29 -19.87 16.25 2.95
N ILE A 30 -18.89 15.61 3.64
CA ILE A 30 -19.21 14.64 4.66
C ILE A 30 -19.89 15.30 5.87
N THR A 31 -21.01 14.72 6.29
CA THR A 31 -21.76 15.19 7.48
C THR A 31 -21.23 14.51 8.74
N ILE A 32 -20.92 15.30 9.75
CA ILE A 32 -20.56 14.86 11.10
C ILE A 32 -21.82 15.04 11.97
N ILE A 33 -22.21 13.99 12.67
CA ILE A 33 -23.44 13.98 13.47
C ILE A 33 -23.21 14.33 14.96
N GLY A 34 -21.99 14.09 15.44
CA GLY A 34 -21.54 14.43 16.79
C GLY A 34 -20.79 15.75 16.85
N GLN A 35 -19.88 15.86 17.81
CA GLN A 35 -19.03 17.04 17.96
C GLN A 35 -17.98 17.10 16.85
N THR A 36 -17.77 18.28 16.29
CA THR A 36 -16.68 18.54 15.34
C THR A 36 -15.51 19.21 16.05
N TYR A 37 -14.32 18.67 15.83
CA TYR A 37 -13.05 19.23 16.27
C TYR A 37 -12.21 19.66 15.07
N TYR A 38 -11.46 20.74 15.23
CA TYR A 38 -10.64 21.33 14.18
C TYR A 38 -9.15 21.24 14.52
N VAL A 39 -8.34 20.97 13.50
CA VAL A 39 -6.89 20.83 13.62
C VAL A 39 -6.21 21.66 12.55
N SER A 40 -5.19 22.42 12.94
CA SER A 40 -4.41 23.25 12.02
C SER A 40 -2.98 23.42 12.51
N ASN A 41 -2.01 23.57 11.59
CA ASN A 41 -0.62 23.87 11.98
C ASN A 41 -0.46 25.18 12.74
N ASP A 42 -1.39 26.13 12.58
CA ASP A 42 -1.43 27.39 13.34
C ASP A 42 -2.17 27.28 14.68
N GLY A 43 -2.64 26.06 15.03
CA GLY A 43 -3.38 25.79 16.25
C GLY A 43 -2.51 25.70 17.50
N ASP A 44 -3.17 25.35 18.61
CA ASP A 44 -2.54 25.08 19.92
C ASP A 44 -3.27 23.93 20.59
N ASP A 45 -2.52 22.94 21.11
CA ASP A 45 -3.10 21.76 21.77
C ASP A 45 -3.79 22.08 23.11
N GLY A 46 -3.58 23.27 23.66
CA GLY A 46 -4.31 23.84 24.79
C GLY A 46 -5.70 24.38 24.45
N ASN A 47 -6.03 24.52 23.16
CA ASN A 47 -7.36 24.91 22.72
C ASN A 47 -8.40 23.80 22.94
N ASP A 48 -9.68 24.17 22.91
CA ASP A 48 -10.78 23.21 22.96
C ASP A 48 -11.00 22.46 21.65
N GLY A 49 -10.48 23.00 20.53
CA GLY A 49 -10.63 22.44 19.18
C GLY A 49 -12.02 22.60 18.58
N LEU A 50 -12.93 23.33 19.22
CA LEU A 50 -14.35 23.36 18.86
C LEU A 50 -14.69 24.34 17.73
N SER A 51 -13.75 25.15 17.29
CA SER A 51 -13.94 26.05 16.14
C SER A 51 -12.66 26.17 15.29
N PRO A 52 -12.79 26.61 14.02
CA PRO A 52 -11.64 26.88 13.16
C PRO A 52 -10.68 27.95 13.71
N GLU A 53 -11.14 28.84 14.58
CA GLU A 53 -10.33 29.91 15.20
C GLU A 53 -9.56 29.44 16.43
N ARG A 54 -9.93 28.28 17.00
CA ARG A 54 -9.29 27.67 18.16
C ARG A 54 -8.97 26.19 17.93
N PRO A 55 -8.26 25.86 16.83
CA PRO A 55 -7.99 24.47 16.48
C PRO A 55 -6.90 23.88 17.38
N TRP A 56 -6.87 22.55 17.47
CA TRP A 56 -5.71 21.81 17.93
C TRP A 56 -4.57 21.91 16.92
N ARG A 57 -3.37 21.51 17.34
CA ARG A 57 -2.19 21.62 16.48
C ARG A 57 -1.65 20.27 16.02
N THR A 58 -1.60 19.27 16.89
CA THR A 58 -0.82 18.05 16.65
C THR A 58 -1.67 16.80 16.44
N LEU A 59 -1.15 15.83 15.67
CA LEU A 59 -1.75 14.51 15.53
C LEU A 59 -1.76 13.73 16.85
N ARG A 60 -0.77 13.99 17.73
CA ARG A 60 -0.76 13.43 19.08
C ARG A 60 -2.01 13.86 19.87
N ARG A 61 -2.34 15.14 19.83
CA ARG A 61 -3.55 15.67 20.49
C ARG A 61 -4.81 14.99 19.98
N VAL A 62 -4.90 14.75 18.66
CA VAL A 62 -6.01 14.02 18.03
C VAL A 62 -6.08 12.57 18.54
N SER A 63 -4.95 11.86 18.59
CA SER A 63 -4.89 10.47 19.05
C SER A 63 -5.26 10.31 20.53
N GLU A 64 -4.87 11.28 21.36
CA GLU A 64 -5.13 11.29 22.82
C GLU A 64 -6.52 11.84 23.19
N ALA A 65 -7.21 12.51 22.26
CA ALA A 65 -8.51 13.12 22.54
C ALA A 65 -9.59 12.08 22.88
N PRO A 66 -10.47 12.36 23.86
CA PRO A 66 -11.57 11.48 24.24
C PRO A 66 -12.75 11.60 23.26
N LEU A 67 -12.50 11.25 21.99
CA LEU A 67 -13.51 11.30 20.94
C LEU A 67 -14.55 10.19 21.13
N SER A 68 -15.79 10.49 20.80
CA SER A 68 -16.94 9.58 20.88
C SER A 68 -17.44 9.19 19.49
N GLU A 69 -18.20 8.11 19.42
CA GLU A 69 -18.87 7.69 18.18
C GLU A 69 -19.77 8.82 17.65
N GLY A 70 -19.64 9.10 16.36
CA GLY A 70 -20.32 10.21 15.69
C GLY A 70 -19.54 11.51 15.63
N ASP A 71 -18.48 11.67 16.42
CA ASP A 71 -17.61 12.83 16.36
C ASP A 71 -16.81 12.89 15.06
N GLY A 72 -16.34 14.09 14.73
CA GLY A 72 -15.46 14.31 13.62
C GLY A 72 -14.27 15.18 13.95
N VAL A 73 -13.15 14.86 13.31
CA VAL A 73 -11.92 15.66 13.35
C VAL A 73 -11.68 16.22 11.95
N ARG A 74 -11.66 17.53 11.82
CA ARG A 74 -11.43 18.21 10.55
C ARG A 74 -10.04 18.85 10.53
N PHE A 75 -9.27 18.57 9.50
CA PHE A 75 -7.93 19.08 9.26
C PHE A 75 -7.96 20.19 8.21
N ARG A 76 -7.24 21.29 8.48
CA ARG A 76 -7.26 22.44 7.58
C ARG A 76 -6.57 22.12 6.26
N ARG A 77 -7.22 22.45 5.15
CA ARG A 77 -6.65 22.39 3.81
C ARG A 77 -5.39 23.26 3.70
N GLY A 78 -4.42 22.81 2.94
CA GLY A 78 -3.12 23.47 2.80
C GLY A 78 -2.09 23.10 3.87
N ASP A 79 -2.51 22.58 5.02
CA ASP A 79 -1.62 22.19 6.10
C ASP A 79 -0.91 20.85 5.82
N LEU A 80 0.29 20.70 6.38
CA LEU A 80 1.08 19.47 6.38
C LEU A 80 1.24 18.95 7.81
N PHE A 81 0.69 17.79 8.06
CA PHE A 81 0.84 17.05 9.32
C PHE A 81 1.85 15.91 9.14
N ARG A 82 2.72 15.72 10.14
CA ARG A 82 3.75 14.66 10.12
C ARG A 82 3.52 13.67 11.25
N GLY A 83 3.65 12.36 10.92
CA GLY A 83 3.40 11.26 11.87
C GLY A 83 2.14 10.47 11.56
N GLY A 84 1.54 9.87 12.59
CA GLY A 84 0.34 9.03 12.46
C GLY A 84 -0.78 9.42 13.43
N VAL A 85 -1.96 8.87 13.18
CA VAL A 85 -3.17 9.03 13.98
C VAL A 85 -3.66 7.67 14.45
N ASP A 86 -3.80 7.48 15.76
CA ASP A 86 -4.55 6.38 16.34
C ASP A 86 -6.04 6.74 16.30
N THR A 87 -6.78 6.08 15.42
CA THR A 87 -8.20 6.41 15.24
C THR A 87 -9.06 5.98 16.42
N LYS A 88 -10.29 6.47 16.48
CA LYS A 88 -11.28 6.06 17.47
C LYS A 88 -12.52 5.47 16.79
N PRO A 89 -13.23 4.54 17.44
CA PRO A 89 -14.45 3.96 16.88
C PRO A 89 -15.50 5.03 16.55
N GLY A 90 -16.12 4.91 15.39
CA GLY A 90 -17.21 5.79 14.96
C GLY A 90 -16.82 7.21 14.61
N VAL A 91 -15.51 7.53 14.55
CA VAL A 91 -15.02 8.89 14.30
C VAL A 91 -14.74 9.10 12.82
N THR A 92 -15.10 10.28 12.33
CA THR A 92 -14.81 10.77 10.97
C THR A 92 -13.59 11.68 10.97
N TYR A 93 -12.61 11.38 10.14
CA TYR A 93 -11.42 12.20 9.90
C TYR A 93 -11.52 12.80 8.50
N ALA A 94 -11.66 14.14 8.40
CA ALA A 94 -11.96 14.82 7.14
C ALA A 94 -11.25 16.17 7.00
N ALA A 95 -11.39 16.80 5.85
CA ALA A 95 -10.85 18.13 5.59
C ALA A 95 -11.84 19.26 5.95
N TYR A 96 -11.31 20.50 6.07
CA TYR A 96 -12.09 21.74 6.08
C TYR A 96 -11.28 22.89 5.48
N GLY A 97 -12.00 23.94 5.09
CA GLY A 97 -11.42 25.16 4.52
C GLY A 97 -11.19 25.08 3.01
N GLU A 98 -10.31 25.90 2.51
CA GLU A 98 -10.03 26.04 1.07
C GLU A 98 -8.57 25.66 0.76
N GLY A 99 -8.31 25.26 -0.48
CA GLY A 99 -6.98 24.90 -0.98
C GLY A 99 -6.77 23.38 -1.14
N ASP A 100 -5.51 22.98 -1.19
CA ASP A 100 -5.11 21.58 -1.32
C ASP A 100 -5.63 20.74 -0.15
N LYS A 101 -5.85 19.45 -0.39
CA LYS A 101 -6.17 18.49 0.69
C LYS A 101 -5.11 18.57 1.80
N PRO A 102 -5.51 18.48 3.09
CA PRO A 102 -4.53 18.40 4.19
C PRO A 102 -3.63 17.19 3.98
N LYS A 103 -2.32 17.40 4.12
CA LYS A 103 -1.28 16.41 3.82
C LYS A 103 -0.84 15.71 5.11
N PHE A 104 -0.67 14.39 5.02
CA PHE A 104 -0.18 13.53 6.10
C PHE A 104 1.02 12.75 5.60
N TYR A 105 2.21 13.04 6.15
CA TYR A 105 3.47 12.41 5.78
C TYR A 105 4.03 11.59 6.95
N GLY A 106 4.53 10.39 6.66
CA GLY A 106 4.90 9.41 7.69
C GLY A 106 6.10 9.81 8.55
N TRP A 107 7.10 10.54 8.02
CA TRP A 107 8.28 10.95 8.80
C TRP A 107 8.15 12.36 9.38
N ASP A 108 8.80 12.56 10.51
CA ASP A 108 8.62 13.77 11.32
C ASP A 108 9.22 15.03 10.69
N LYS A 109 10.11 14.89 9.69
CA LYS A 109 10.75 16.00 8.99
C LYS A 109 11.08 15.68 7.54
N ASN A 110 11.31 16.70 6.74
CA ASN A 110 11.96 16.58 5.44
C ASN A 110 13.46 16.40 5.63
N LEU A 111 14.11 15.58 4.84
CA LEU A 111 15.52 15.26 4.96
C LEU A 111 16.42 16.10 4.01
N ALA A 112 15.88 17.08 3.31
CA ALA A 112 16.62 17.99 2.42
C ALA A 112 17.31 19.11 3.21
N ASP A 113 17.97 18.77 4.30
CA ASP A 113 18.81 19.66 5.11
C ASP A 113 20.24 19.11 5.10
N PRO A 114 21.24 19.88 4.59
CA PRO A 114 22.63 19.43 4.54
C PRO A 114 23.22 19.02 5.89
N SER A 115 22.74 19.60 6.98
CA SER A 115 23.22 19.30 8.34
C SER A 115 22.81 17.91 8.84
N LEU A 116 21.84 17.28 8.20
CA LEU A 116 21.39 15.92 8.52
C LEU A 116 22.26 14.82 7.89
N TRP A 117 23.21 15.19 7.02
CA TRP A 117 24.00 14.25 6.27
C TRP A 117 25.49 14.43 6.50
N GLU A 118 26.18 13.38 6.90
CA GLU A 118 27.63 13.33 6.99
C GLU A 118 28.22 12.42 5.92
N LEU A 119 29.37 12.81 5.35
CA LEU A 119 30.07 11.97 4.37
C LEU A 119 30.75 10.82 5.09
N TRP A 120 30.16 9.63 4.99
CA TRP A 120 30.65 8.43 5.67
C TRP A 120 31.71 7.68 4.86
N ASP A 121 31.55 7.56 3.55
CA ASP A 121 32.54 6.96 2.64
C ASP A 121 32.78 7.89 1.44
N LYS A 122 33.95 8.52 1.45
CA LYS A 122 34.33 9.47 0.40
C LYS A 122 34.59 8.79 -0.95
N GLU A 123 35.15 7.58 -0.94
CA GLU A 123 35.49 6.87 -2.19
C GLU A 123 34.23 6.47 -2.95
N HIS A 124 33.22 5.98 -2.23
CA HIS A 124 31.96 5.51 -2.79
C HIS A 124 30.84 6.54 -2.72
N ARG A 125 31.12 7.76 -2.20
CA ARG A 125 30.13 8.86 -2.06
C ARG A 125 28.89 8.45 -1.27
N ILE A 126 29.09 7.71 -0.18
CA ILE A 126 28.03 7.29 0.72
C ILE A 126 27.90 8.28 1.86
N TRP A 127 26.68 8.70 2.07
CA TRP A 127 26.25 9.63 3.11
C TRP A 127 25.44 8.92 4.16
N HIS A 128 25.69 9.22 5.41
CA HIS A 128 24.98 8.71 6.57
C HIS A 128 24.03 9.79 7.09
N LEU A 129 22.78 9.39 7.36
CA LEU A 129 21.82 10.25 8.04
C LEU A 129 22.20 10.30 9.52
N THR A 130 22.52 11.50 10.04
CA THR A 130 23.05 11.69 11.40
C THR A 130 22.04 11.39 12.52
N GLU A 131 20.77 11.33 12.20
CA GLU A 131 19.70 10.97 13.13
C GLU A 131 19.15 9.57 12.82
N PRO A 132 18.91 8.75 13.85
CA PRO A 132 18.37 7.43 13.64
C PRO A 132 16.92 7.49 13.11
N ILE A 133 16.58 6.54 12.23
CA ILE A 133 15.29 6.46 11.57
C ILE A 133 14.67 5.06 11.74
N LEU A 134 13.34 4.97 11.69
CA LEU A 134 12.64 3.70 11.52
C LEU A 134 13.04 3.02 10.21
N ASP A 135 12.86 1.70 10.10
CA ASP A 135 13.09 1.04 8.81
C ASP A 135 12.37 1.78 7.69
N CYS A 136 13.13 2.19 6.69
CA CYS A 136 12.65 3.04 5.62
C CYS A 136 12.42 2.23 4.35
N GLY A 137 11.20 2.31 3.77
CA GLY A 137 10.86 1.63 2.53
C GLY A 137 11.65 2.14 1.33
N THR A 138 11.75 3.45 1.19
CA THR A 138 12.56 4.18 0.21
C THR A 138 12.67 5.65 0.62
N LEU A 139 13.57 6.39 0.00
CA LEU A 139 13.56 7.85 -0.03
C LEU A 139 12.95 8.30 -1.36
N VAL A 140 12.13 9.33 -1.30
CA VAL A 140 11.51 9.97 -2.48
C VAL A 140 12.03 11.39 -2.60
N PHE A 141 12.48 11.76 -3.79
CA PHE A 141 13.10 13.03 -4.07
C PHE A 141 12.22 13.87 -4.98
N GLU A 142 12.20 15.21 -4.73
CA GLU A 142 11.52 16.20 -5.57
C GLU A 142 10.07 15.81 -5.88
N GLY A 143 9.31 15.44 -4.85
CA GLY A 143 7.89 15.09 -4.99
C GLY A 143 7.62 13.84 -5.83
N GLY A 144 8.61 12.97 -6.03
CA GLY A 144 8.49 11.73 -6.80
C GLY A 144 9.19 11.74 -8.16
N GLN A 145 10.01 12.73 -8.47
CA GLN A 145 10.82 12.73 -9.69
C GLN A 145 11.92 11.67 -9.68
N ALA A 146 12.38 11.29 -8.47
CA ALA A 146 13.29 10.17 -8.27
C ALA A 146 12.98 9.46 -6.95
N HIS A 147 13.51 8.24 -6.80
CA HIS A 147 13.44 7.48 -5.56
C HIS A 147 14.71 6.63 -5.38
N SER A 148 15.03 6.28 -4.14
CA SER A 148 16.14 5.40 -3.84
C SER A 148 15.83 3.93 -4.17
N ARG A 149 16.89 3.15 -4.44
CA ARG A 149 16.82 1.69 -4.48
C ARG A 149 17.23 1.15 -3.11
N LYS A 150 16.30 0.54 -2.38
CA LYS A 150 16.61 -0.09 -1.10
C LYS A 150 17.34 -1.41 -1.31
N LEU A 151 18.55 -1.49 -0.80
CA LEU A 151 19.30 -2.72 -0.65
C LEU A 151 18.96 -3.36 0.69
N ILE A 152 18.88 -4.69 0.70
CA ILE A 152 18.55 -5.45 1.91
C ILE A 152 19.83 -6.02 2.48
N PRO A 153 20.20 -5.69 3.73
CA PRO A 153 21.35 -6.28 4.40
C PRO A 153 21.19 -7.78 4.51
N SER A 154 22.30 -8.51 4.42
CA SER A 154 22.31 -9.96 4.62
C SER A 154 22.07 -10.28 6.09
N TYR A 155 21.30 -11.34 6.36
CA TYR A 155 21.13 -11.88 7.71
C TYR A 155 22.20 -12.92 8.02
N ARG A 156 22.85 -12.83 9.17
CA ARG A 156 23.72 -13.88 9.73
C ARG A 156 23.45 -14.05 11.22
N ASP A 157 23.39 -15.30 11.66
CA ASP A 157 23.30 -15.78 13.05
C ASP A 157 22.74 -14.82 14.12
N GLY A 158 21.44 -14.76 14.24
CA GLY A 158 20.75 -14.17 15.38
C GLY A 158 20.32 -12.72 15.26
N GLY A 159 20.40 -12.09 14.09
CA GLY A 159 19.88 -10.73 13.91
C GLY A 159 20.12 -10.15 12.52
N PHE A 160 19.54 -8.99 12.26
CA PHE A 160 19.93 -8.16 11.13
C PHE A 160 21.33 -7.63 11.42
N VAL A 161 22.33 -8.35 10.99
CA VAL A 161 23.69 -7.97 11.22
C VAL A 161 24.22 -7.28 9.98
N CYS A 162 24.36 -6.01 10.12
CA CYS A 162 25.28 -5.28 9.28
C CYS A 162 26.67 -5.33 9.90
N ARG A 163 27.05 -6.54 10.25
CA ARG A 163 28.40 -6.84 10.74
C ARG A 163 28.96 -7.95 9.88
N ASP A 164 30.25 -7.86 9.58
CA ASP A 164 30.99 -8.95 8.92
C ASP A 164 31.17 -10.16 9.86
N ASP A 165 31.77 -11.23 9.34
CA ASP A 165 32.03 -12.48 10.09
C ASP A 165 32.91 -12.29 11.33
N GLU A 166 33.59 -11.14 11.45
CA GLU A 166 34.46 -10.78 12.56
C GLU A 166 33.77 -9.88 13.58
N GLY A 167 32.47 -9.63 13.39
CA GLY A 167 31.67 -8.76 14.27
C GLY A 167 31.87 -7.26 14.04
N ARG A 168 32.56 -6.88 12.95
CA ARG A 168 32.77 -5.49 12.57
C ARG A 168 31.51 -4.93 11.89
N PRO A 169 31.23 -3.62 12.03
CA PRO A 169 30.14 -3.00 11.32
C PRO A 169 30.23 -3.31 9.82
N PHE A 170 29.08 -3.68 9.22
CA PHE A 170 28.97 -3.87 7.79
C PHE A 170 29.26 -2.55 7.06
N HIS A 171 30.13 -2.60 6.07
CA HIS A 171 30.40 -1.45 5.23
C HIS A 171 29.49 -1.46 4.00
N PRO A 172 28.49 -0.58 3.90
CA PRO A 172 27.51 -0.60 2.80
C PRO A 172 28.13 -0.38 1.42
N SER A 173 29.33 0.20 1.33
CA SER A 173 29.99 0.51 0.04
C SER A 173 30.14 -0.68 -0.91
N ALA A 174 30.32 -1.88 -0.40
CA ALA A 174 30.49 -3.06 -1.23
C ALA A 174 29.26 -3.38 -2.10
N GLU A 175 28.07 -2.96 -1.68
CA GLU A 175 26.79 -3.28 -2.37
C GLU A 175 26.11 -2.04 -2.98
N MET A 176 26.44 -0.85 -2.52
CA MET A 176 25.88 0.42 -3.02
C MET A 176 26.62 0.86 -4.27
N THR A 177 26.26 0.29 -5.41
CA THR A 177 26.98 0.47 -6.69
C THR A 177 26.38 1.51 -7.62
N ARG A 178 25.17 2.00 -7.31
CA ARG A 178 24.44 2.96 -8.15
C ARG A 178 24.09 4.22 -7.36
N ASP A 179 24.02 5.35 -8.04
CA ASP A 179 23.49 6.59 -7.47
C ASP A 179 22.08 6.33 -6.91
N LEU A 180 21.79 6.85 -5.73
CA LEU A 180 20.58 6.66 -4.94
C LEU A 180 20.35 5.23 -4.42
N ASP A 181 21.37 4.36 -4.38
CA ASP A 181 21.29 3.15 -3.57
C ASP A 181 21.22 3.52 -2.09
N MET A 182 20.31 2.86 -1.37
CA MET A 182 20.04 3.09 0.05
C MET A 182 20.08 1.79 0.84
N VAL A 183 20.68 1.84 2.01
CA VAL A 183 20.61 0.78 3.04
C VAL A 183 20.07 1.38 4.32
N CYS A 184 19.06 0.75 4.90
CA CYS A 184 18.59 1.06 6.24
C CYS A 184 18.96 -0.10 7.16
N ILE A 185 19.73 0.18 8.20
CA ILE A 185 20.31 -0.80 9.10
C ILE A 185 19.65 -0.65 10.46
N ILE A 186 18.69 -1.51 10.75
CA ILE A 186 18.00 -1.52 12.02
C ILE A 186 18.64 -2.61 12.90
N ASP A 187 19.29 -2.22 13.97
CA ASP A 187 19.79 -3.14 15.00
C ASP A 187 18.63 -3.55 15.91
N GLY A 188 17.61 -4.14 15.30
CA GLY A 188 16.35 -4.45 15.92
C GLY A 188 16.33 -5.84 16.55
N ARG A 189 15.76 -5.95 17.73
CA ARG A 189 15.42 -7.24 18.34
C ARG A 189 14.34 -7.91 17.50
N LEU A 190 14.64 -9.11 17.03
CA LEU A 190 13.66 -9.93 16.36
C LEU A 190 12.67 -10.47 17.41
N THR A 191 11.41 -10.08 17.30
CA THR A 191 10.34 -10.62 18.12
C THR A 191 9.62 -11.75 17.39
N SER A 192 9.20 -12.80 18.10
CA SER A 192 8.38 -13.86 17.53
C SER A 192 6.97 -13.35 17.22
N HIS A 193 6.42 -13.74 16.07
CA HIS A 193 5.04 -13.36 15.71
C HIS A 193 4.03 -14.12 16.59
N PRO A 194 3.18 -13.42 17.36
CA PRO A 194 2.25 -14.08 18.31
C PRO A 194 1.24 -15.01 17.64
N SER A 195 0.90 -14.79 16.37
CA SER A 195 -0.13 -15.54 15.66
C SER A 195 0.34 -16.83 15.00
N LYS A 196 1.65 -17.12 14.96
CA LYS A 196 2.17 -18.32 14.28
C LYS A 196 2.70 -19.42 15.20
N GLY A 197 2.51 -19.29 16.51
CA GLY A 197 2.88 -20.28 17.52
C GLY A 197 4.39 -20.40 17.78
N GLU A 198 4.74 -21.04 18.88
CA GLU A 198 6.15 -21.16 19.36
C GLU A 198 7.08 -21.93 18.40
N ASN A 199 6.53 -22.65 17.44
CA ASN A 199 7.28 -23.50 16.51
C ASN A 199 7.63 -22.81 15.17
N PHE A 200 7.30 -21.53 14.99
CA PHE A 200 7.65 -20.74 13.82
C PHE A 200 8.22 -19.40 14.24
N PRO A 201 9.50 -19.35 14.61
CA PRO A 201 10.15 -18.07 14.87
C PRO A 201 10.36 -17.34 13.53
N ILE A 202 9.33 -16.67 13.04
CA ILE A 202 9.49 -15.66 11.99
C ILE A 202 9.93 -14.39 12.73
N PRO A 203 11.16 -13.97 12.57
CA PRO A 203 11.60 -12.73 13.20
C PRO A 203 10.83 -11.58 12.58
N ILE A 204 10.08 -10.87 13.39
CA ILE A 204 9.43 -9.62 13.03
C ILE A 204 10.33 -8.50 13.50
N MET A 205 10.58 -7.55 12.61
CA MET A 205 11.19 -6.30 13.00
C MET A 205 10.25 -5.55 13.95
N ASP A 206 10.75 -5.18 15.11
CA ASP A 206 10.05 -4.27 16.01
C ASP A 206 9.75 -2.97 15.26
N GLY A 207 8.49 -2.54 15.26
CA GLY A 207 8.04 -1.34 14.56
C GLY A 207 8.56 -0.03 15.12
N GLU A 208 9.15 -0.08 16.32
CA GLU A 208 9.67 1.09 17.03
C GLU A 208 11.22 1.16 17.00
N SER A 209 11.89 0.12 16.50
CA SER A 209 13.34 0.11 16.44
C SER A 209 13.86 1.13 15.42
N LEU A 210 14.77 1.97 15.90
CA LEU A 210 15.48 2.96 15.09
C LEU A 210 16.84 2.40 14.67
N GLY A 211 17.36 2.87 13.54
CA GLY A 211 18.66 2.48 13.02
C GLY A 211 19.25 3.51 12.09
N ASP A 212 20.31 3.13 11.41
CA ASP A 212 21.11 3.98 10.57
C ASP A 212 20.67 3.89 9.11
N LEU A 213 20.62 5.03 8.44
CA LEU A 213 20.33 5.10 7.01
C LEU A 213 21.55 5.63 6.25
N TYR A 214 21.95 4.87 5.23
CA TYR A 214 23.02 5.23 4.32
C TYR A 214 22.48 5.40 2.91
N LEU A 215 22.91 6.48 2.25
CA LEU A 215 22.52 6.82 0.88
C LEU A 215 23.77 7.11 0.03
N ARG A 216 23.91 6.43 -1.09
CA ARG A 216 24.87 6.85 -2.10
C ARG A 216 24.31 8.05 -2.87
N CYS A 217 25.05 9.14 -2.88
CA CYS A 217 24.71 10.31 -3.68
C CYS A 217 25.96 10.81 -4.42
N ASP A 218 26.01 10.49 -5.70
CA ASP A 218 27.17 10.75 -6.54
C ASP A 218 27.39 12.25 -6.81
N ARG A 219 26.36 13.08 -6.59
CA ARG A 219 26.36 14.52 -6.85
C ARG A 219 26.81 15.37 -5.66
N GLY A 220 26.93 14.81 -4.46
CA GLY A 220 27.32 15.54 -3.25
C GLY A 220 26.39 15.29 -2.07
N ASN A 221 26.39 16.19 -1.08
CA ASN A 221 25.52 16.11 0.08
C ASN A 221 24.05 16.06 -0.36
N PRO A 222 23.30 15.02 0.04
CA PRO A 222 21.90 14.89 -0.39
C PRO A 222 21.05 16.12 -0.11
N GLY A 223 21.21 16.75 1.07
CA GLY A 223 20.49 17.95 1.45
C GLY A 223 20.88 19.22 0.69
N GLU A 224 22.04 19.23 -0.02
CA GLU A 224 22.41 20.30 -0.94
C GLU A 224 21.93 20.03 -2.36
N VAL A 225 21.86 18.74 -2.72
CA VAL A 225 21.53 18.30 -4.09
C VAL A 225 20.03 18.37 -4.36
N PHE A 226 19.23 18.07 -3.34
CA PHE A 226 17.77 17.99 -3.46
C PHE A 226 17.08 19.03 -2.56
N GLY A 227 16.05 19.66 -3.08
CA GLY A 227 15.20 20.58 -2.32
C GLY A 227 14.09 19.87 -1.53
N ASP A 228 13.84 18.59 -1.83
CA ASP A 228 12.82 17.78 -1.16
C ASP A 228 13.27 16.33 -1.08
N ILE A 229 13.33 15.78 0.15
CA ILE A 229 13.65 14.38 0.44
C ILE A 229 12.66 13.86 1.49
N GLU A 230 11.72 13.04 1.07
CA GLU A 230 10.75 12.41 1.98
C GLU A 230 11.09 10.94 2.20
N ALA A 231 11.15 10.53 3.46
CA ALA A 231 11.38 9.15 3.86
C ALA A 231 10.05 8.40 4.00
N LEU A 232 10.05 7.10 3.67
CA LEU A 232 8.94 6.18 3.91
C LEU A 232 9.24 5.31 5.14
N PRO A 233 9.05 5.82 6.37
CA PRO A 233 9.35 5.07 7.59
C PRO A 233 8.31 3.97 7.82
N ARG A 234 8.69 2.91 8.53
CA ARG A 234 7.77 1.86 8.95
C ARG A 234 6.80 2.37 10.02
N ARG A 235 5.77 3.04 9.57
CA ARG A 235 4.71 3.65 10.40
C ARG A 235 3.39 3.60 9.64
N ARG A 236 2.27 3.39 10.32
CA ARG A 236 0.93 3.62 9.78
C ARG A 236 0.57 5.08 9.94
N ILE A 237 -0.07 5.67 8.92
CA ILE A 237 -0.53 7.06 9.06
C ILE A 237 -1.91 7.10 9.74
N PHE A 238 -2.87 6.28 9.31
CA PHE A 238 -4.13 6.08 10.03
C PHE A 238 -4.20 4.65 10.57
N ALA A 239 -3.90 4.48 11.85
CA ALA A 239 -3.99 3.20 12.53
C ALA A 239 -5.45 2.96 12.97
N VAL A 240 -6.20 2.23 12.15
CA VAL A 240 -7.60 1.90 12.44
C VAL A 240 -7.70 0.73 13.42
N GLY A 241 -6.82 -0.27 13.29
CA GLY A 241 -6.86 -1.46 14.15
C GLY A 241 -8.24 -2.13 14.12
N GLY A 242 -8.81 -2.40 15.29
CA GLY A 242 -10.16 -2.95 15.46
C GLY A 242 -11.27 -1.90 15.63
N ASN A 243 -11.02 -0.63 15.37
CA ASN A 243 -11.98 0.44 15.55
C ASN A 243 -13.07 0.42 14.48
N ASN A 244 -14.31 0.13 14.88
CA ASN A 244 -15.44 0.06 13.98
C ASN A 244 -15.90 1.46 13.52
N ASN A 245 -16.55 1.51 12.35
CA ASN A 245 -17.22 2.69 11.81
C ASN A 245 -16.32 3.91 11.63
N VAL A 246 -15.04 3.69 11.33
CA VAL A 246 -14.10 4.78 11.03
C VAL A 246 -14.31 5.27 9.61
N THR A 247 -14.30 6.60 9.44
CA THR A 247 -14.31 7.23 8.11
C THR A 247 -13.08 8.12 7.95
N VAL A 248 -12.40 7.99 6.80
CA VAL A 248 -11.30 8.87 6.37
C VAL A 248 -11.71 9.48 5.03
N ASP A 249 -11.87 10.78 4.99
CA ASP A 249 -12.42 11.48 3.83
C ASP A 249 -11.59 12.70 3.43
N ASN A 250 -11.31 12.80 2.12
CA ASN A 250 -10.79 14.02 1.49
C ASN A 250 -9.40 14.46 2.01
N LEU A 251 -8.52 13.50 2.31
CA LEU A 251 -7.16 13.72 2.81
C LEU A 251 -6.12 13.30 1.78
N CYS A 252 -4.91 13.88 1.88
CA CYS A 252 -3.72 13.49 1.12
C CYS A 252 -2.74 12.75 2.05
N ILE A 253 -2.52 11.46 1.82
CA ILE A 253 -1.75 10.57 2.70
C ILE A 253 -0.58 9.99 1.92
N LYS A 254 0.66 10.35 2.31
CA LYS A 254 1.87 9.99 1.55
C LYS A 254 3.04 9.62 2.45
N TYR A 255 4.02 8.97 1.83
CA TYR A 255 5.37 8.75 2.36
C TYR A 255 5.36 7.95 3.67
N THR A 256 4.87 6.72 3.60
CA THR A 256 5.03 5.75 4.70
C THR A 256 5.48 4.39 4.19
N GLY A 257 6.36 3.74 4.91
CA GLY A 257 6.92 2.42 4.57
C GLY A 257 6.04 1.24 4.99
N GLU A 258 4.95 1.49 5.70
CA GLU A 258 3.94 0.50 6.09
C GLU A 258 2.63 0.78 5.33
N HIS A 259 1.48 0.69 5.96
CA HIS A 259 0.19 0.98 5.36
C HIS A 259 -0.21 2.44 5.56
N ALA A 260 -0.83 3.06 4.56
CA ALA A 260 -1.37 4.40 4.75
C ALA A 260 -2.57 4.39 5.72
N ILE A 261 -3.52 3.48 5.49
CA ILE A 261 -4.69 3.28 6.34
C ILE A 261 -4.83 1.77 6.59
N ALA A 262 -4.78 1.33 7.85
CA ALA A 262 -4.81 -0.08 8.17
C ALA A 262 -5.79 -0.43 9.27
N GLY A 263 -6.74 -1.32 8.96
CA GLY A 263 -7.63 -2.00 9.88
C GLY A 263 -7.23 -3.47 10.06
N GLY A 264 -7.43 -4.02 11.24
CA GLY A 264 -7.13 -5.42 11.49
C GLY A 264 -7.05 -5.79 12.95
N GLY A 265 -6.72 -7.06 13.22
CA GLY A 265 -6.62 -7.58 14.58
C GLY A 265 -7.95 -7.95 15.23
N GLY A 266 -9.04 -7.98 14.48
CA GLY A 266 -10.37 -8.33 14.95
C GLY A 266 -11.40 -8.27 13.83
N CYS A 267 -12.67 -8.47 14.16
CA CYS A 267 -13.80 -8.34 13.24
C CYS A 267 -14.13 -6.87 13.06
N LEU A 268 -13.59 -6.24 12.04
CA LEU A 268 -13.85 -4.83 11.74
C LEU A 268 -15.25 -4.65 11.14
N ARG A 269 -15.95 -3.64 11.57
CA ARG A 269 -17.21 -3.22 10.96
C ARG A 269 -17.14 -1.76 10.53
N GLY A 270 -17.46 -1.52 9.25
CA GLY A 270 -17.64 -0.16 8.76
C GLY A 270 -16.36 0.66 8.66
N LEU A 271 -15.42 0.32 7.78
CA LEU A 271 -14.34 1.24 7.37
C LEU A 271 -14.73 1.90 6.05
N ARG A 272 -14.67 3.23 6.01
CA ARG A 272 -14.92 4.01 4.80
C ARG A 272 -13.75 4.96 4.51
N VAL A 273 -13.20 4.85 3.31
CA VAL A 273 -12.15 5.73 2.80
C VAL A 273 -12.65 6.35 1.50
N THR A 274 -12.80 7.67 1.48
CA THR A 274 -13.40 8.36 0.33
C THR A 274 -12.62 9.61 -0.05
N ASN A 275 -12.62 9.95 -1.34
CA ASN A 275 -12.07 11.19 -1.88
C ASN A 275 -10.59 11.44 -1.51
N CYS A 276 -9.84 10.42 -1.16
CA CYS A 276 -8.46 10.55 -0.69
C CYS A 276 -7.45 10.46 -1.84
N GLU A 277 -6.33 11.16 -1.66
CA GLU A 277 -5.10 10.96 -2.40
C GLU A 277 -4.15 10.12 -1.54
N ILE A 278 -3.70 8.97 -2.06
CA ILE A 278 -2.81 8.04 -1.33
C ILE A 278 -1.63 7.69 -2.24
N GLY A 279 -0.41 7.99 -1.82
CA GLY A 279 0.73 7.76 -2.69
C GLY A 279 2.07 7.55 -1.98
N TRP A 280 3.00 6.85 -2.64
CA TRP A 280 4.31 6.53 -2.11
C TRP A 280 4.23 5.77 -0.79
N ILE A 281 3.69 4.55 -0.86
CA ILE A 281 3.38 3.72 0.30
C ILE A 281 4.16 2.41 0.25
N GLY A 282 4.66 1.96 1.42
CA GLY A 282 5.18 0.61 1.60
C GLY A 282 6.69 0.50 1.50
N GLY A 283 7.15 -0.75 1.39
CA GLY A 283 8.54 -1.13 1.17
C GLY A 283 9.39 -1.30 2.42
N ALA A 284 8.86 -1.07 3.61
CA ALA A 284 9.53 -1.45 4.85
C ALA A 284 9.55 -2.97 5.03
N ILE A 285 10.46 -3.44 5.86
CA ILE A 285 10.61 -4.87 6.15
C ILE A 285 9.52 -5.28 7.15
N GLN A 286 8.75 -6.30 6.79
CA GLN A 286 7.75 -6.91 7.65
C GLN A 286 8.34 -8.10 8.43
N HIS A 287 8.90 -9.05 7.69
CA HIS A 287 9.42 -10.29 8.22
C HIS A 287 10.80 -10.58 7.65
N TYR A 288 11.54 -11.35 8.42
CA TYR A 288 12.78 -11.93 7.98
C TYR A 288 12.70 -13.45 8.14
N PHE A 289 12.79 -14.19 7.04
CA PHE A 289 12.87 -15.65 7.09
C PHE A 289 14.33 -16.06 7.21
N GLY A 290 14.76 -16.47 8.40
CA GLY A 290 16.16 -16.69 8.76
C GLY A 290 16.84 -17.87 8.06
N THR A 291 16.09 -18.76 7.41
CA THR A 291 16.64 -19.84 6.60
C THR A 291 15.83 -19.98 5.32
N ASP A 292 16.42 -19.63 4.21
CA ASP A 292 15.90 -20.04 2.92
C ASP A 292 16.28 -21.51 2.70
N PRO A 293 15.32 -22.44 2.53
CA PRO A 293 15.61 -23.84 2.23
C PRO A 293 16.44 -24.04 0.95
N ASN A 294 16.48 -23.03 0.07
CA ASN A 294 17.31 -23.01 -1.13
C ASN A 294 18.76 -22.55 -0.86
N TYR A 295 19.07 -22.13 0.37
CA TYR A 295 20.41 -21.71 0.80
C TYR A 295 20.78 -22.40 2.11
N PRO A 296 21.01 -23.74 2.10
CA PRO A 296 21.21 -24.53 3.33
C PRO A 296 22.50 -24.21 4.08
N GLU A 297 23.41 -23.44 3.52
CA GLU A 297 24.69 -23.08 4.13
C GLU A 297 24.66 -21.76 4.92
N GLY A 298 23.52 -21.40 5.50
CA GLY A 298 23.40 -20.19 6.33
C GLY A 298 23.42 -18.88 5.50
N GLY A 299 23.09 -18.98 4.23
CA GLY A 299 23.00 -17.84 3.33
C GLY A 299 21.67 -17.11 3.51
N ARG A 300 21.65 -15.96 3.08
CA ARG A 300 20.63 -14.95 2.80
C ARG A 300 19.19 -15.37 3.12
N GLY A 301 18.72 -15.04 4.30
CA GLY A 301 17.28 -15.12 4.58
C GLY A 301 16.47 -14.29 3.59
N THR A 302 15.24 -14.72 3.37
CA THR A 302 14.32 -13.98 2.50
C THR A 302 13.62 -12.91 3.29
N VAL A 303 13.75 -11.67 2.89
CA VAL A 303 13.05 -10.53 3.49
C VAL A 303 11.71 -10.34 2.81
N THR A 304 10.63 -10.31 3.59
CA THR A 304 9.34 -9.83 3.11
C THR A 304 9.24 -8.35 3.41
N ARG A 305 9.12 -7.56 2.35
CA ARG A 305 8.76 -6.15 2.39
C ARG A 305 7.28 -6.02 2.08
N TYR A 306 6.61 -5.04 2.66
CA TYR A 306 5.15 -4.91 2.58
C TYR A 306 4.72 -3.44 2.54
N GLY A 307 3.43 -3.21 2.55
CA GLY A 307 2.82 -1.90 2.72
C GLY A 307 1.79 -1.60 1.65
N ASN A 308 0.54 -1.53 2.09
CA ASN A 308 -0.63 -1.32 1.26
C ASN A 308 -1.17 0.11 1.39
N GLY A 309 -1.86 0.59 0.37
CA GLY A 309 -2.53 1.88 0.46
C GLY A 309 -3.63 1.83 1.52
N VAL A 310 -4.65 1.01 1.32
CA VAL A 310 -5.71 0.77 2.31
C VAL A 310 -5.84 -0.73 2.55
N GLU A 311 -5.74 -1.13 3.80
CA GLU A 311 -5.75 -2.54 4.18
C GLU A 311 -6.80 -2.87 5.24
N ILE A 312 -7.42 -4.03 5.07
CA ILE A 312 -8.03 -4.79 6.16
C ILE A 312 -7.38 -6.17 6.24
N TYR A 313 -6.87 -6.49 7.42
CA TYR A 313 -6.27 -7.78 7.74
C TYR A 313 -7.04 -8.45 8.89
N GLY A 314 -7.93 -9.36 8.55
CA GLY A 314 -8.88 -10.02 9.46
C GLY A 314 -10.27 -10.07 8.85
N GLY A 315 -11.26 -10.57 9.58
CA GLY A 315 -12.64 -10.53 9.12
C GLY A 315 -13.20 -9.10 9.08
N CYS A 316 -14.09 -8.82 8.13
CA CYS A 316 -14.75 -7.52 8.10
C CYS A 316 -16.19 -7.58 7.56
N ASP A 317 -17.01 -6.61 7.98
CA ASP A 317 -18.34 -6.37 7.47
C ASP A 317 -18.54 -4.87 7.20
N GLY A 318 -18.58 -4.48 5.93
CA GLY A 318 -18.67 -3.07 5.53
C GLY A 318 -17.30 -2.42 5.38
N TYR A 319 -16.69 -2.56 4.20
CA TYR A 319 -15.45 -1.89 3.85
C TYR A 319 -15.61 -1.21 2.49
N THR A 320 -15.39 0.09 2.46
CA THR A 320 -15.54 0.88 1.23
C THR A 320 -14.31 1.75 0.98
N VAL A 321 -13.75 1.65 -0.21
CA VAL A 321 -12.78 2.61 -0.76
C VAL A 321 -13.38 3.15 -2.05
N GLU A 322 -13.70 4.43 -2.06
CA GLU A 322 -14.45 5.06 -3.16
C GLU A 322 -13.90 6.42 -3.54
N ASN A 323 -13.83 6.67 -4.84
CA ASN A 323 -13.38 7.95 -5.38
C ASN A 323 -12.01 8.39 -4.85
N CYS A 324 -11.07 7.44 -4.74
CA CYS A 324 -9.70 7.69 -4.28
C CYS A 324 -8.71 7.62 -5.45
N TYR A 325 -7.68 8.46 -5.39
CA TYR A 325 -6.50 8.36 -6.25
C TYR A 325 -5.37 7.69 -5.47
N VAL A 326 -5.01 6.46 -5.87
CA VAL A 326 -4.00 5.65 -5.18
C VAL A 326 -2.87 5.33 -6.16
N TYR A 327 -1.63 5.66 -5.80
CA TYR A 327 -0.51 5.48 -6.73
C TYR A 327 0.80 5.18 -6.03
N GLN A 328 1.74 4.57 -6.77
CA GLN A 328 3.09 4.29 -6.28
C GLN A 328 3.06 3.52 -4.94
N VAL A 329 2.30 2.44 -4.88
CA VAL A 329 2.25 1.55 -3.71
C VAL A 329 3.13 0.34 -3.96
N TYR A 330 3.96 0.01 -2.97
CA TYR A 330 4.92 -1.10 -3.03
C TYR A 330 4.26 -2.47 -3.11
N ASP A 331 3.08 -2.62 -2.57
CA ASP A 331 2.28 -3.84 -2.56
C ASP A 331 0.91 -3.57 -3.20
N ALA A 332 -0.19 -3.70 -2.50
CA ALA A 332 -1.51 -3.47 -3.03
C ALA A 332 -2.04 -2.06 -2.74
N ALA A 333 -2.66 -1.43 -3.74
CA ALA A 333 -3.32 -0.15 -3.50
C ALA A 333 -4.49 -0.30 -2.52
N MET A 334 -5.28 -1.37 -2.68
CA MET A 334 -6.40 -1.71 -1.79
C MET A 334 -6.44 -3.22 -1.58
N THR A 335 -6.68 -3.66 -0.34
CA THR A 335 -6.72 -5.09 -0.04
C THR A 335 -7.66 -5.44 1.11
N HIS A 336 -8.20 -6.64 1.05
CA HIS A 336 -8.90 -7.30 2.16
C HIS A 336 -8.42 -8.75 2.25
N GLN A 337 -7.94 -9.11 3.43
CA GLN A 337 -7.17 -10.33 3.61
C GLN A 337 -7.59 -11.05 4.88
N ILE A 338 -7.53 -12.39 4.80
CA ILE A 338 -7.67 -13.31 5.93
C ILE A 338 -9.04 -13.28 6.60
N ASN A 339 -9.30 -14.28 7.40
CA ASN A 339 -10.37 -14.32 8.38
C ASN A 339 -9.92 -15.07 9.63
N THR A 340 -9.45 -14.33 10.62
CA THR A 340 -8.98 -14.86 11.91
C THR A 340 -9.85 -14.41 13.09
N CYS A 341 -11.04 -13.89 12.81
CA CYS A 341 -11.92 -13.37 13.84
C CYS A 341 -12.62 -14.49 14.61
N GLY A 342 -12.40 -14.57 15.89
CA GLY A 342 -13.17 -15.44 16.77
C GLY A 342 -14.67 -15.13 16.72
N GLY A 343 -15.49 -16.07 16.21
CA GLY A 343 -16.94 -15.94 16.16
C GLY A 343 -17.53 -15.14 14.99
N PHE A 344 -16.72 -14.46 14.19
CA PHE A 344 -17.13 -13.82 12.95
C PHE A 344 -16.45 -14.48 11.76
N PHE A 345 -17.22 -14.75 10.73
CA PHE A 345 -16.75 -15.51 9.59
C PHE A 345 -16.97 -14.76 8.30
N GLY A 346 -15.87 -14.39 7.64
CA GLY A 346 -15.88 -13.87 6.30
C GLY A 346 -15.41 -12.43 6.14
N LEU A 347 -15.47 -12.04 4.88
CA LEU A 347 -15.15 -10.71 4.37
C LEU A 347 -16.39 -10.24 3.61
N ARG A 348 -17.16 -9.33 4.17
CA ARG A 348 -18.52 -9.01 3.71
C ARG A 348 -18.70 -7.54 3.38
N ASN A 349 -19.61 -7.27 2.43
CA ASN A 349 -20.03 -5.91 2.08
C ASN A 349 -18.86 -5.01 1.71
N ILE A 350 -17.94 -5.51 0.87
CA ILE A 350 -16.73 -4.83 0.44
C ILE A 350 -16.99 -4.10 -0.87
N ARG A 351 -16.57 -2.84 -0.97
CA ARG A 351 -16.79 -1.97 -2.11
C ARG A 351 -15.52 -1.22 -2.50
N TYR A 352 -14.99 -1.49 -3.67
CA TYR A 352 -13.96 -0.68 -4.32
C TYR A 352 -14.55 -0.05 -5.56
N ARG A 353 -14.87 1.24 -5.47
CA ARG A 353 -15.64 1.92 -6.50
C ARG A 353 -15.01 3.21 -6.98
N ARG A 354 -15.04 3.43 -8.31
CA ARG A 354 -14.67 4.69 -8.92
C ARG A 354 -13.28 5.22 -8.55
N ASN A 355 -12.36 4.36 -8.17
CA ASN A 355 -10.98 4.74 -7.85
C ASN A 355 -10.14 4.86 -9.13
N LEU A 356 -9.14 5.74 -9.09
CA LEU A 356 -8.03 5.76 -10.02
C LEU A 356 -6.81 5.17 -9.32
N VAL A 357 -6.24 4.10 -9.87
CA VAL A 357 -5.06 3.41 -9.31
C VAL A 357 -3.97 3.36 -10.35
N GLU A 358 -2.76 3.84 -10.01
CA GLU A 358 -1.64 3.90 -10.95
C GLU A 358 -0.33 3.44 -10.29
N TYR A 359 0.49 2.70 -11.03
CA TYR A 359 1.88 2.34 -10.66
C TYR A 359 2.02 1.59 -9.31
N CYS A 360 1.07 0.76 -8.95
CA CYS A 360 1.14 -0.14 -7.79
C CYS A 360 1.61 -1.54 -8.24
N VAL A 361 2.13 -2.37 -7.34
CA VAL A 361 2.43 -3.78 -7.70
C VAL A 361 1.12 -4.51 -7.96
N TYR A 362 0.19 -4.45 -7.03
CA TYR A 362 -1.20 -4.85 -7.25
C TYR A 362 -2.12 -3.65 -7.14
N SER A 363 -3.06 -3.50 -8.06
CA SER A 363 -4.10 -2.48 -7.87
C SER A 363 -5.10 -2.91 -6.80
N ILE A 364 -5.54 -4.16 -6.84
CA ILE A 364 -6.43 -4.75 -5.82
C ILE A 364 -5.95 -6.18 -5.53
N GLU A 365 -5.79 -6.48 -4.25
CA GLU A 365 -5.46 -7.81 -3.77
C GLU A 365 -6.54 -8.31 -2.82
N TYR A 366 -6.86 -9.60 -2.88
CA TYR A 366 -7.76 -10.21 -1.90
C TYR A 366 -7.47 -11.69 -1.67
N PHE A 367 -7.74 -12.17 -0.48
CA PHE A 367 -7.80 -13.59 -0.15
C PHE A 367 -8.53 -13.83 1.17
N LEU A 368 -9.12 -15.02 1.25
CA LEU A 368 -9.73 -15.55 2.45
C LEU A 368 -8.91 -16.75 2.92
N ASP A 369 -8.03 -16.53 3.88
CA ASP A 369 -7.30 -17.61 4.56
C ASP A 369 -8.10 -18.04 5.79
N LYS A 370 -8.63 -19.25 5.74
CA LYS A 370 -9.45 -19.81 6.82
C LYS A 370 -8.56 -20.50 7.84
N THR A 371 -8.88 -20.33 9.12
CA THR A 371 -8.31 -21.17 10.17
C THR A 371 -8.71 -22.63 9.92
N GLN A 372 -7.81 -23.55 10.21
CA GLN A 372 -8.04 -24.98 10.03
C GLN A 372 -9.38 -25.40 10.69
N GLY A 373 -10.25 -26.05 9.93
CA GLY A 373 -11.59 -26.48 10.37
C GLY A 373 -12.69 -25.42 10.24
N ASP A 374 -12.40 -24.23 9.77
CA ASP A 374 -13.42 -23.23 9.45
C ASP A 374 -14.07 -23.53 8.08
N THR A 375 -15.30 -24.01 8.12
CA THR A 375 -16.11 -24.27 6.91
C THR A 375 -17.14 -23.18 6.63
N ARG A 376 -17.20 -22.11 7.45
CA ARG A 376 -18.26 -21.10 7.43
C ARG A 376 -17.83 -19.76 6.88
N SER A 377 -16.52 -19.50 6.78
CA SER A 377 -16.00 -18.25 6.26
C SER A 377 -16.18 -18.16 4.75
N PHE A 378 -16.58 -16.99 4.28
CA PHE A 378 -16.78 -16.69 2.85
C PHE A 378 -16.64 -15.20 2.57
N MET A 379 -16.41 -14.87 1.30
CA MET A 379 -16.57 -13.50 0.79
C MET A 379 -18.00 -13.31 0.31
N GLU A 380 -18.69 -12.29 0.83
CA GLU A 380 -20.09 -12.05 0.48
C GLU A 380 -20.36 -10.59 0.15
N ASN A 381 -21.12 -10.35 -0.91
CA ASN A 381 -21.49 -9.01 -1.36
C ASN A 381 -20.26 -8.12 -1.59
N CYS A 382 -19.23 -8.64 -2.27
CA CYS A 382 -18.05 -7.91 -2.66
C CYS A 382 -18.25 -7.31 -4.05
N GLU A 383 -17.82 -6.05 -4.25
CA GLU A 383 -17.94 -5.36 -5.52
C GLU A 383 -16.69 -4.54 -5.82
N ILE A 384 -16.11 -4.77 -6.99
CA ILE A 384 -15.04 -3.99 -7.58
C ILE A 384 -15.61 -3.38 -8.86
N SER A 385 -15.94 -2.07 -8.86
CA SER A 385 -16.70 -1.49 -9.98
C SER A 385 -16.30 -0.07 -10.36
N GLY A 386 -16.28 0.18 -11.68
CA GLY A 386 -16.04 1.51 -12.23
C GLY A 386 -14.67 2.08 -11.90
N ASN A 387 -13.70 1.26 -11.54
CA ASN A 387 -12.34 1.71 -11.28
C ASN A 387 -11.54 1.83 -12.58
N ILE A 388 -10.55 2.70 -12.57
CA ILE A 388 -9.51 2.81 -13.59
C ILE A 388 -8.21 2.32 -12.93
N LEU A 389 -7.72 1.15 -13.36
CA LEU A 389 -6.54 0.48 -12.81
C LEU A 389 -5.46 0.45 -13.89
N ARG A 390 -4.33 1.13 -13.65
CA ARG A 390 -3.31 1.38 -14.67
C ARG A 390 -1.91 1.05 -14.18
N PHE A 391 -1.10 0.57 -15.10
CA PHE A 391 0.34 0.43 -14.95
C PHE A 391 0.77 -0.40 -13.73
N SER A 392 0.04 -1.46 -13.40
CA SER A 392 0.48 -2.41 -12.37
C SER A 392 1.87 -2.93 -12.68
N GLY A 393 2.79 -2.86 -11.70
CA GLY A 393 4.16 -3.32 -11.82
C GLY A 393 5.12 -2.36 -12.51
N TYR A 394 4.68 -1.16 -12.95
CA TYR A 394 5.57 -0.15 -13.51
C TYR A 394 6.08 0.88 -12.49
N GLY A 395 5.59 0.85 -11.25
CA GLY A 395 6.00 1.75 -10.19
C GLY A 395 7.28 1.35 -9.47
N TRP A 396 7.65 2.12 -8.46
CA TRP A 396 8.84 1.85 -7.64
C TRP A 396 8.79 0.50 -6.89
N GLY A 397 7.62 -0.07 -6.70
CA GLY A 397 7.42 -1.40 -6.13
C GLY A 397 8.04 -2.56 -6.93
N GLN A 398 8.52 -2.30 -8.18
CA GLN A 398 9.35 -3.24 -8.95
C GLN A 398 10.61 -3.70 -8.19
N GLN A 399 11.01 -3.01 -7.14
CA GLN A 399 12.09 -3.44 -6.25
C GLN A 399 11.74 -4.68 -5.41
N ARG A 400 10.52 -5.19 -5.49
CA ARG A 400 10.10 -6.39 -4.76
C ARG A 400 10.86 -7.62 -5.25
N HIS A 401 11.57 -8.26 -4.33
CA HIS A 401 12.52 -9.32 -4.65
C HIS A 401 11.93 -10.68 -4.98
N ASN A 402 10.71 -10.90 -4.61
CA ASN A 402 10.12 -12.22 -4.75
C ASN A 402 9.28 -12.30 -6.02
N THR A 403 9.04 -13.51 -6.42
CA THR A 403 8.30 -14.00 -7.59
C THR A 403 6.85 -13.50 -7.70
N HIS A 404 6.46 -12.48 -6.96
CA HIS A 404 5.15 -11.87 -7.05
C HIS A 404 5.05 -11.06 -8.34
N THR A 405 4.45 -11.68 -9.32
CA THR A 405 4.16 -11.02 -10.58
C THR A 405 3.03 -10.01 -10.39
N PRO A 406 3.22 -8.77 -10.85
CA PRO A 406 2.22 -7.73 -10.72
C PRO A 406 0.91 -8.07 -11.43
N ALA A 407 -0.18 -7.51 -10.93
CA ALA A 407 -1.49 -7.65 -11.54
C ALA A 407 -2.41 -6.46 -11.14
N HIS A 408 -3.42 -6.15 -11.97
CA HIS A 408 -4.46 -5.22 -11.52
C HIS A 408 -5.36 -5.87 -10.47
N ILE A 409 -5.76 -7.13 -10.68
CA ILE A 409 -6.49 -7.92 -9.69
C ILE A 409 -5.66 -9.12 -9.31
N LYS A 410 -5.40 -9.29 -8.02
CA LYS A 410 -4.72 -10.44 -7.45
C LYS A 410 -5.63 -11.13 -6.43
N GLY A 411 -6.24 -12.24 -6.82
CA GLY A 411 -6.97 -13.15 -5.93
C GLY A 411 -6.10 -14.37 -5.62
N TRP A 412 -5.70 -14.55 -4.36
CA TRP A 412 -4.92 -15.70 -3.94
C TRP A 412 -5.78 -16.98 -3.79
N SER A 413 -5.13 -18.14 -3.81
CA SER A 413 -5.77 -19.45 -3.91
C SER A 413 -6.36 -20.04 -2.64
N PHE A 414 -6.33 -19.28 -1.58
CA PHE A 414 -6.86 -19.76 -0.32
C PHE A 414 -8.38 -19.93 -0.45
N GLU A 415 -8.94 -20.98 0.01
CA GLU A 415 -10.35 -21.38 0.02
C GLU A 415 -11.37 -20.21 -0.06
N ASN A 416 -11.28 -19.44 -1.17
CA ASN A 416 -12.02 -18.20 -1.39
C ASN A 416 -13.48 -18.50 -1.81
N THR A 417 -14.28 -19.07 -0.94
CA THR A 417 -15.68 -19.23 -1.25
C THR A 417 -16.35 -17.86 -1.37
N ALA A 418 -16.82 -17.53 -2.56
CA ALA A 418 -17.42 -16.23 -2.88
C ALA A 418 -18.94 -16.36 -3.06
N ARG A 419 -19.68 -15.40 -2.52
CA ARG A 419 -21.12 -15.27 -2.71
C ARG A 419 -21.45 -13.85 -3.14
N ASN A 420 -22.07 -13.67 -4.30
CA ASN A 420 -22.38 -12.37 -4.85
C ASN A 420 -21.16 -11.44 -4.87
N PHE A 421 -20.04 -11.95 -5.42
CA PHE A 421 -18.82 -11.16 -5.66
C PHE A 421 -18.78 -10.78 -7.14
N ARG A 422 -18.66 -9.47 -7.45
CA ARG A 422 -18.68 -8.93 -8.81
C ARG A 422 -17.50 -8.03 -9.08
N ILE A 423 -16.93 -8.18 -10.28
CA ILE A 423 -15.89 -7.29 -10.83
C ILE A 423 -16.46 -6.74 -12.14
N ARG A 424 -16.91 -5.48 -12.17
CA ARG A 424 -17.67 -4.97 -13.30
C ARG A 424 -17.37 -3.53 -13.69
N GLY A 425 -17.44 -3.26 -15.00
CA GLY A 425 -17.32 -1.92 -15.53
C GLY A 425 -15.99 -1.25 -15.20
N ASN A 426 -14.93 -2.02 -14.95
CA ASN A 426 -13.60 -1.48 -14.69
C ASN A 426 -12.81 -1.33 -16.00
N LEU A 427 -11.88 -0.40 -15.99
CA LEU A 427 -10.86 -0.27 -17.00
C LEU A 427 -9.53 -0.79 -16.45
N PHE A 428 -8.99 -1.83 -17.09
CA PHE A 428 -7.67 -2.39 -16.83
C PHE A 428 -6.73 -1.92 -17.94
N ASP A 429 -5.77 -1.05 -17.61
CA ASP A 429 -4.89 -0.42 -18.59
C ASP A 429 -3.43 -0.77 -18.34
N ARG A 430 -2.83 -1.49 -19.26
CA ARG A 430 -1.41 -1.86 -19.36
C ARG A 430 -0.78 -2.28 -18.03
N ALA A 431 -0.63 -3.56 -17.80
CA ALA A 431 0.16 -4.12 -16.71
C ALA A 431 1.55 -4.53 -17.22
N ALA A 432 2.55 -4.50 -16.34
CA ALA A 432 3.92 -4.94 -16.67
C ALA A 432 4.00 -6.43 -16.95
N TYR A 433 3.06 -7.21 -16.47
CA TYR A 433 2.94 -8.64 -16.74
C TYR A 433 1.47 -9.00 -16.99
N ARG A 434 0.73 -9.56 -16.04
CA ARG A 434 -0.66 -9.97 -16.22
C ARG A 434 -1.62 -8.91 -15.64
N MET A 435 -2.81 -8.82 -16.22
CA MET A 435 -3.83 -7.91 -15.70
C MET A 435 -4.61 -8.53 -14.56
N ILE A 436 -4.94 -9.81 -14.68
CA ILE A 436 -5.76 -10.53 -13.70
C ILE A 436 -5.07 -11.83 -13.31
N HIS A 437 -5.00 -12.07 -12.02
CA HIS A 437 -4.53 -13.32 -11.43
C HIS A 437 -5.54 -13.82 -10.42
N LEU A 438 -6.39 -14.75 -10.82
CA LEU A 438 -7.37 -15.40 -9.97
C LEU A 438 -6.93 -16.85 -9.75
N VAL A 439 -6.44 -17.14 -8.57
CA VAL A 439 -6.05 -18.49 -8.17
C VAL A 439 -7.23 -19.12 -7.44
N ALA A 440 -8.35 -19.30 -8.14
CA ALA A 440 -9.52 -19.99 -7.62
C ALA A 440 -9.42 -21.48 -7.90
N ARG A 441 -9.70 -22.31 -6.93
CA ARG A 441 -9.69 -23.78 -7.10
C ARG A 441 -11.01 -24.33 -7.63
N GLU A 442 -12.08 -23.61 -7.40
CA GLU A 442 -13.45 -24.03 -7.69
C GLU A 442 -14.23 -22.88 -8.33
N GLU A 443 -15.20 -23.19 -9.14
CA GLU A 443 -16.05 -22.21 -9.81
C GLU A 443 -16.75 -21.28 -8.79
N GLU A 444 -17.14 -21.80 -7.63
CA GLU A 444 -17.74 -21.04 -6.53
C GLU A 444 -16.80 -20.00 -5.89
N SER A 445 -15.52 -20.07 -6.17
CA SER A 445 -14.50 -19.12 -5.66
C SER A 445 -14.22 -17.98 -6.62
N CYS A 446 -14.76 -18.03 -7.83
CA CYS A 446 -14.57 -17.01 -8.84
C CYS A 446 -15.60 -15.88 -8.70
N PRO A 447 -15.17 -14.60 -8.81
CA PRO A 447 -16.11 -13.49 -8.96
C PRO A 447 -16.81 -13.56 -10.32
N VAL A 448 -18.03 -13.02 -10.39
CA VAL A 448 -18.70 -12.75 -11.67
C VAL A 448 -18.06 -11.52 -12.30
N MET A 449 -17.52 -11.66 -13.51
CA MET A 449 -16.90 -10.59 -14.25
C MET A 449 -17.81 -10.11 -15.37
N GLU A 450 -18.02 -8.78 -15.49
CA GLU A 450 -18.94 -8.21 -16.49
C GLU A 450 -18.53 -6.80 -16.93
N ASP A 451 -18.71 -6.51 -18.22
CA ASP A 451 -18.55 -5.17 -18.82
C ASP A 451 -17.18 -4.51 -18.55
N ASN A 452 -16.11 -5.29 -18.34
CA ASN A 452 -14.79 -4.74 -18.13
C ASN A 452 -14.10 -4.44 -19.46
N VAL A 453 -13.25 -3.43 -19.45
CA VAL A 453 -12.42 -3.01 -20.59
C VAL A 453 -10.96 -3.31 -20.29
N TYR A 454 -10.29 -3.97 -21.23
CA TYR A 454 -8.89 -4.38 -21.15
C TYR A 454 -8.08 -3.69 -22.23
N VAL A 455 -7.02 -3.03 -21.84
CA VAL A 455 -6.06 -2.38 -22.75
C VAL A 455 -4.67 -2.92 -22.42
N GLN A 456 -4.09 -3.77 -23.26
CA GLN A 456 -2.80 -4.40 -22.96
C GLN A 456 -1.91 -4.46 -24.21
N ARG A 457 -0.60 -4.54 -23.98
CA ARG A 457 0.36 -4.79 -25.05
C ARG A 457 0.16 -6.19 -25.62
N LEU A 458 0.20 -6.27 -26.93
CA LEU A 458 0.14 -7.56 -27.64
C LEU A 458 1.26 -8.49 -27.19
N GLY A 459 0.94 -9.77 -27.04
CA GLY A 459 1.89 -10.81 -26.63
C GLY A 459 2.19 -10.87 -25.11
N LEU A 460 1.69 -9.92 -24.30
CA LEU A 460 1.79 -10.04 -22.84
C LEU A 460 0.66 -10.91 -22.27
N PRO A 461 0.86 -11.53 -21.09
CA PRO A 461 -0.21 -12.24 -20.41
C PRO A 461 -1.38 -11.32 -20.08
N LEU A 462 -2.58 -11.68 -20.50
CA LEU A 462 -3.81 -11.02 -20.09
C LEU A 462 -4.18 -11.45 -18.67
N GLY A 463 -4.16 -12.73 -18.41
CA GLY A 463 -4.55 -13.27 -17.11
C GLY A 463 -4.02 -14.66 -16.85
N GLN A 464 -4.16 -15.05 -15.59
CA GLN A 464 -3.93 -16.40 -15.11
C GLN A 464 -5.12 -16.78 -14.24
N TYR A 465 -5.73 -17.91 -14.60
CA TYR A 465 -6.95 -18.39 -13.97
C TYR A 465 -6.79 -19.85 -13.58
N GLY A 466 -7.36 -20.27 -12.42
CA GLY A 466 -7.36 -21.64 -11.94
C GLY A 466 -6.23 -21.99 -10.98
N ALA A 467 -6.27 -23.22 -10.52
CA ALA A 467 -5.58 -23.71 -9.34
C ALA A 467 -4.07 -23.54 -9.37
N ASN A 468 -3.58 -23.33 -8.19
CA ASN A 468 -2.22 -23.46 -7.65
C ASN A 468 -1.03 -23.14 -8.58
N ALA A 469 -0.17 -22.28 -8.11
CA ALA A 469 1.07 -21.87 -8.79
C ALA A 469 2.05 -23.02 -9.13
N GLU A 470 1.81 -24.21 -8.61
CA GLU A 470 2.64 -25.42 -8.84
C GLU A 470 2.17 -26.29 -10.03
N ALA A 471 0.90 -26.16 -10.44
CA ALA A 471 0.45 -26.74 -11.71
C ALA A 471 0.45 -25.60 -12.73
N GLU A 472 1.03 -25.79 -13.90
CA GLU A 472 1.05 -24.79 -14.97
C GLU A 472 -0.38 -24.25 -15.21
N PRO A 473 -0.77 -23.12 -14.60
CA PRO A 473 -2.13 -22.63 -14.76
C PRO A 473 -2.27 -21.98 -16.13
N PRO A 474 -3.46 -21.96 -16.72
CA PRO A 474 -3.67 -21.36 -18.03
C PRO A 474 -3.32 -19.88 -17.99
N ILE A 475 -2.28 -19.51 -18.71
CA ILE A 475 -1.89 -18.13 -18.97
C ILE A 475 -2.57 -17.71 -20.26
N LEU A 476 -3.45 -16.72 -20.17
CA LEU A 476 -4.04 -16.14 -21.36
C LEU A 476 -3.10 -15.10 -21.92
N VAL A 477 -2.76 -15.24 -23.20
CA VAL A 477 -1.98 -14.23 -23.91
C VAL A 477 -2.96 -13.20 -24.50
N PHE A 478 -2.56 -11.95 -24.48
CA PHE A 478 -3.33 -10.86 -25.07
C PHE A 478 -3.11 -10.86 -26.60
N ASP A 479 -4.03 -11.51 -27.31
CA ASP A 479 -4.02 -11.67 -28.76
C ASP A 479 -5.41 -11.46 -29.36
N GLU A 480 -5.56 -11.72 -30.64
CA GLU A 480 -6.83 -11.56 -31.36
C GLU A 480 -7.98 -12.40 -30.83
N GLY A 481 -7.69 -13.49 -30.11
CA GLY A 481 -8.70 -14.38 -29.49
C GLY A 481 -9.03 -14.04 -28.03
N ALA A 482 -8.46 -12.97 -27.48
CA ALA A 482 -8.55 -12.71 -26.04
C ALA A 482 -9.99 -12.55 -25.52
N GLU A 483 -10.90 -11.93 -26.29
CA GLU A 483 -12.31 -11.79 -25.87
C GLU A 483 -13.03 -13.14 -25.78
N GLU A 484 -12.85 -14.00 -26.78
CA GLU A 484 -13.43 -15.35 -26.78
C GLU A 484 -12.86 -16.17 -25.63
N THR A 485 -11.58 -16.02 -25.35
CA THR A 485 -10.91 -16.73 -24.28
C THR A 485 -11.41 -16.27 -22.91
N LEU A 486 -11.60 -14.98 -22.70
CA LEU A 486 -12.23 -14.44 -21.47
C LEU A 486 -13.63 -15.01 -21.27
N ARG A 487 -14.47 -15.03 -22.31
CA ARG A 487 -15.81 -15.62 -22.23
C ARG A 487 -15.78 -17.11 -21.93
N ALA A 488 -14.88 -17.85 -22.58
CA ALA A 488 -14.82 -19.29 -22.48
C ALA A 488 -14.23 -19.80 -21.14
N ILE A 489 -13.18 -19.14 -20.63
CA ILE A 489 -12.44 -19.63 -19.44
C ILE A 489 -12.96 -18.97 -18.17
N VAL A 490 -13.24 -17.67 -18.20
CA VAL A 490 -13.63 -16.88 -17.01
C VAL A 490 -15.14 -16.70 -16.91
N GLY A 491 -15.87 -16.97 -18.01
CA GLY A 491 -17.29 -16.69 -18.08
C GLY A 491 -17.62 -15.18 -18.10
N GLU A 492 -16.67 -14.34 -18.54
CA GLU A 492 -16.88 -12.89 -18.52
C GLU A 492 -17.96 -12.47 -19.50
N ILE A 493 -18.88 -11.65 -18.99
CA ILE A 493 -20.00 -11.10 -19.76
C ILE A 493 -19.56 -9.77 -20.40
N ASN A 494 -19.69 -9.64 -21.72
CA ASN A 494 -19.39 -8.44 -22.51
C ASN A 494 -17.99 -7.83 -22.27
N PRO A 495 -16.88 -8.60 -22.27
CA PRO A 495 -15.56 -8.00 -22.20
C PRO A 495 -15.28 -7.19 -23.46
N THR A 496 -14.56 -6.07 -23.31
CA THR A 496 -14.02 -5.29 -24.43
C THR A 496 -12.50 -5.27 -24.35
N VAL A 497 -11.83 -5.58 -25.46
CA VAL A 497 -10.37 -5.80 -25.46
C VAL A 497 -9.70 -4.95 -26.54
N TYR A 498 -8.70 -4.17 -26.15
CA TYR A 498 -7.86 -3.35 -27.02
C TYR A 498 -6.40 -3.76 -26.93
N GLY A 499 -5.81 -4.12 -28.06
CA GLY A 499 -4.38 -4.40 -28.17
C GLY A 499 -3.57 -3.13 -28.44
N VAL A 500 -2.46 -2.95 -27.75
CA VAL A 500 -1.49 -1.86 -27.96
C VAL A 500 -0.17 -2.47 -28.46
N GLU A 501 0.47 -1.84 -29.46
CA GLU A 501 1.79 -2.23 -29.96
C GLU A 501 2.93 -1.91 -28.98
#